data_51ad4287a68f656f793e0a906e215858
#
_entry.id   51ad4287a68f656f793e0a906e215858
#
_cell.length_a   1.000
_cell.length_b   1.000
_cell.length_c   1.000
_cell.angle_alpha   90.00
_cell.angle_beta   90.00
_cell.angle_gamma   90.00
#
_symmetry.space_group_name_H-M   'P 1'
#
loop_
_entity.id
_entity.type
_entity.pdbx_description
1 polymer ?
#
loop_
_entity_poly.entity_id
_entity_poly.type
_entity_poly.pdbx_seq_one_letter_code
_entity_poly.pdbx_strand_id
1 'polypeptide(L)'
;MKARAIKRAGAAVAGIAILLPALAGCGSSGGNTSSAAAQSGTNTLPQTSEPSNLNPADFSTNIDNPYWPMPVGAQWHVHVSNPQGESLQETITVEDKAKKIADGVTARVVRDVVYDHGKPTETTDDWYAQDKEGNVWYFGENTATLENGKWDRSGSFEAGRNGADAGIAMAANPSVGLTYREEYYKGHAE
;
A
#
# COMPACT_ATOMS: atom_id res chain seq x y z
N MET A 1 -38.33 -5.57 0.45
CA MET A 1 -37.20 -5.62 -0.49
C MET A 1 -35.98 -6.07 0.30
N LYS A 2 -35.41 -7.25 -0.01
CA LYS A 2 -34.22 -7.77 0.72
C LYS A 2 -32.98 -7.13 0.09
N ALA A 3 -32.28 -6.28 0.83
CA ALA A 3 -30.96 -5.81 0.45
C ALA A 3 -30.04 -7.03 0.31
N ARG A 4 -29.55 -7.27 -0.90
CA ARG A 4 -28.47 -8.23 -1.15
C ARG A 4 -27.18 -7.60 -0.62
N ALA A 5 -26.68 -8.12 0.48
CA ALA A 5 -25.32 -7.85 0.91
C ALA A 5 -24.38 -8.25 -0.22
N ILE A 6 -23.67 -7.28 -0.77
CA ILE A 6 -22.54 -7.53 -1.66
C ILE A 6 -21.46 -8.15 -0.77
N LYS A 7 -21.23 -9.46 -0.95
CA LYS A 7 -20.01 -10.09 -0.40
C LYS A 7 -18.83 -9.42 -1.11
N ARG A 8 -18.23 -8.44 -0.48
CA ARG A 8 -16.90 -8.00 -0.83
C ARG A 8 -15.95 -9.08 -0.33
N ALA A 9 -15.34 -9.81 -1.26
CA ALA A 9 -14.04 -10.40 -1.01
C ALA A 9 -13.17 -9.23 -0.57
N GLY A 10 -12.47 -9.36 0.55
CA GLY A 10 -11.55 -8.34 1.03
C GLY A 10 -10.52 -8.05 -0.06
N ALA A 11 -10.79 -7.02 -0.82
CA ALA A 11 -9.81 -6.38 -1.67
C ALA A 11 -9.46 -5.11 -0.91
N ALA A 12 -8.30 -5.13 -0.28
CA ALA A 12 -7.63 -3.91 0.09
C ALA A 12 -7.58 -3.05 -1.17
N VAL A 13 -8.33 -1.94 -1.19
CA VAL A 13 -8.23 -0.96 -2.28
C VAL A 13 -7.01 -0.09 -1.97
N ALA A 14 -5.84 -0.70 -1.95
CA ALA A 14 -4.58 0.01 -1.98
C ALA A 14 -4.15 0.11 -3.45
N GLY A 15 -4.51 1.16 -4.12
CA GLY A 15 -4.08 1.33 -5.49
C GLY A 15 -4.75 2.47 -6.22
N ILE A 16 -4.53 3.71 -5.79
CA ILE A 16 -4.78 4.86 -6.65
C ILE A 16 -3.64 4.93 -7.65
N ALA A 17 -3.80 4.29 -8.81
CA ALA A 17 -2.94 4.52 -9.95
C ALA A 17 -3.23 5.92 -10.53
N ILE A 18 -2.45 6.92 -10.16
CA ILE A 18 -2.47 8.23 -10.80
C ILE A 18 -1.76 8.08 -12.14
N LEU A 19 -2.52 8.03 -13.24
CA LEU A 19 -2.00 8.16 -14.59
C LEU A 19 -1.54 9.60 -14.83
N LEU A 20 -0.24 9.83 -14.88
CA LEU A 20 0.35 11.06 -15.41
C LEU A 20 0.63 10.86 -16.91
N PRO A 21 0.35 11.84 -17.78
CA PRO A 21 0.63 11.75 -19.21
C PRO A 21 2.13 11.82 -19.48
N ALA A 22 2.64 10.87 -20.26
CA ALA A 22 4.00 10.86 -20.75
C ALA A 22 4.22 11.98 -21.78
N LEU A 23 5.12 12.90 -21.49
CA LEU A 23 5.70 13.80 -22.50
C LEU A 23 6.87 13.08 -23.16
N ALA A 24 6.70 12.76 -24.43
CA ALA A 24 7.74 12.23 -25.28
C ALA A 24 8.77 13.33 -25.62
N GLY A 25 10.01 13.11 -25.22
CA GLY A 25 11.16 13.91 -25.64
C GLY A 25 12.19 13.01 -26.31
N CYS A 26 12.30 13.09 -27.64
CA CYS A 26 13.39 12.51 -28.42
C CYS A 26 14.68 13.29 -28.24
N GLY A 27 15.80 12.60 -28.02
CA GLY A 27 17.13 13.17 -28.06
C GLY A 27 18.19 12.10 -28.18
N SER A 28 18.76 11.96 -29.38
CA SER A 28 19.80 11.00 -29.77
C SER A 28 21.20 11.42 -29.32
N SER A 29 22.00 10.40 -29.15
CA SER A 29 23.41 10.19 -29.59
C SER A 29 24.49 10.10 -28.51
N GLY A 30 25.20 8.97 -28.58
CA GLY A 30 26.66 8.95 -28.69
C GLY A 30 27.46 8.48 -27.46
N GLY A 31 27.76 7.18 -27.42
CA GLY A 31 29.10 6.59 -27.21
C GLY A 31 29.88 6.94 -25.92
N ASN A 32 30.16 6.01 -25.08
CA ASN A 32 31.45 5.33 -24.92
C ASN A 32 31.45 4.36 -23.72
N THR A 33 32.02 3.22 -23.95
CA THR A 33 32.27 2.10 -23.04
C THR A 33 33.17 2.48 -21.88
N SER A 34 32.72 2.16 -20.65
CA SER A 34 33.60 1.82 -19.55
C SER A 34 32.92 0.78 -18.68
N SER A 35 33.38 -0.46 -18.76
CA SER A 35 32.97 -1.56 -17.89
C SER A 35 33.42 -1.27 -16.46
N ALA A 36 32.52 -0.78 -15.64
CA ALA A 36 32.58 -1.00 -14.20
C ALA A 36 31.56 -2.09 -13.90
N ALA A 37 32.05 -3.26 -13.52
CA ALA A 37 31.20 -4.33 -12.99
C ALA A 37 30.59 -3.83 -11.68
N ALA A 38 29.44 -3.19 -11.78
CA ALA A 38 28.53 -3.02 -10.66
C ALA A 38 28.01 -4.42 -10.33
N GLN A 39 28.37 -4.92 -9.17
CA GLN A 39 27.67 -6.05 -8.56
C GLN A 39 26.21 -5.61 -8.37
N SER A 40 25.38 -5.95 -9.34
CA SER A 40 23.93 -5.94 -9.20
C SER A 40 23.58 -6.99 -8.16
N GLY A 41 23.51 -6.59 -6.90
CA GLY A 41 22.62 -7.23 -5.97
C GLY A 41 21.23 -7.06 -6.59
N THR A 42 20.70 -8.12 -7.21
CA THR A 42 19.30 -8.16 -7.64
C THR A 42 18.48 -8.14 -6.37
N ASN A 43 18.12 -6.95 -5.91
CA ASN A 43 17.10 -6.76 -4.89
C ASN A 43 15.78 -7.10 -5.61
N THR A 44 15.46 -8.40 -5.69
CA THR A 44 14.19 -8.87 -6.22
C THR A 44 13.13 -8.50 -5.21
N LEU A 45 12.22 -7.63 -5.63
CA LEU A 45 11.01 -7.32 -4.85
C LEU A 45 10.27 -8.63 -4.53
N PRO A 46 9.59 -8.75 -3.38
CA PRO A 46 8.89 -9.96 -2.99
C PRO A 46 7.85 -10.37 -4.05
N GLN A 47 7.80 -11.66 -4.40
CA GLN A 47 6.94 -12.17 -5.48
C GLN A 47 5.89 -13.17 -5.00
N THR A 48 6.22 -13.94 -3.97
CA THR A 48 5.44 -15.09 -3.53
C THR A 48 5.25 -15.07 -2.00
N SER A 49 4.86 -16.18 -1.43
CA SER A 49 4.75 -16.39 0.03
C SER A 49 6.09 -16.50 0.76
N GLU A 50 7.21 -16.26 0.09
CA GLU A 50 8.53 -16.30 0.73
C GLU A 50 8.64 -15.17 1.76
N PRO A 51 9.15 -15.47 2.97
CA PRO A 51 9.30 -14.44 4.00
C PRO A 51 10.24 -13.31 3.55
N SER A 52 9.81 -12.09 3.77
CA SER A 52 10.62 -10.90 3.56
C SER A 52 11.60 -10.74 4.74
N ASN A 53 12.87 -11.10 4.55
CA ASN A 53 13.89 -10.94 5.59
C ASN A 53 14.32 -9.48 5.70
N LEU A 54 13.51 -8.66 6.39
CA LEU A 54 13.70 -7.23 6.50
C LEU A 54 14.65 -6.87 7.65
N ASN A 55 15.54 -5.90 7.42
CA ASN A 55 16.31 -5.27 8.48
C ASN A 55 15.60 -3.98 8.91
N PRO A 56 15.04 -3.87 10.13
CA PRO A 56 14.30 -2.70 10.58
C PRO A 56 15.09 -1.38 10.52
N ALA A 57 16.43 -1.44 10.55
CA ALA A 57 17.29 -0.26 10.47
C ALA A 57 17.31 0.37 9.05
N ASP A 58 16.85 -0.35 8.04
CA ASP A 58 16.81 0.12 6.66
C ASP A 58 15.52 0.91 6.35
N PHE A 59 14.62 1.08 7.34
CA PHE A 59 13.31 1.69 7.14
C PHE A 59 13.16 3.05 7.82
N SER A 60 12.36 3.91 7.18
CA SER A 60 11.99 5.23 7.65
C SER A 60 10.47 5.43 7.59
N THR A 61 9.93 6.19 8.55
CA THR A 61 8.55 6.70 8.52
C THR A 61 8.39 7.94 7.63
N ASN A 62 9.49 8.51 7.14
CA ASN A 62 9.45 9.53 6.10
C ASN A 62 9.32 8.83 4.74
N ILE A 63 8.20 9.03 4.07
CA ILE A 63 7.86 8.41 2.79
C ILE A 63 7.84 9.51 1.74
N ASP A 64 8.92 9.62 0.97
CA ASP A 64 9.15 10.62 -0.06
C ASP A 64 9.30 10.02 -1.46
N ASN A 65 8.92 8.75 -1.63
CA ASN A 65 8.85 8.10 -2.94
C ASN A 65 8.10 9.00 -3.94
N PRO A 66 8.69 9.35 -5.11
CA PRO A 66 8.10 10.32 -6.04
C PRO A 66 6.78 9.88 -6.67
N TYR A 67 6.49 8.58 -6.65
CA TYR A 67 5.26 8.01 -7.19
C TYR A 67 4.17 7.83 -6.12
N TRP A 68 4.58 7.82 -4.85
CA TRP A 68 3.65 7.68 -3.71
C TRP A 68 4.16 8.42 -2.48
N PRO A 69 4.24 9.75 -2.53
CA PRO A 69 4.69 10.53 -1.38
C PRO A 69 3.60 10.59 -0.30
N MET A 70 3.99 10.42 0.96
CA MET A 70 3.10 10.48 2.12
C MET A 70 3.61 11.48 3.17
N PRO A 71 3.63 12.79 2.88
CA PRO A 71 4.03 13.78 3.88
C PRO A 71 2.98 13.84 4.99
N VAL A 72 3.43 13.96 6.23
CA VAL A 72 2.55 14.09 7.41
C VAL A 72 1.55 15.23 7.23
N GLY A 73 0.28 14.96 7.51
CA GLY A 73 -0.83 15.89 7.34
C GLY A 73 -1.40 15.94 5.92
N ALA A 74 -0.82 15.23 4.95
CA ALA A 74 -1.46 15.10 3.63
C ALA A 74 -2.80 14.39 3.76
N GLN A 75 -3.75 14.81 2.94
CA GLN A 75 -5.09 14.25 2.92
C GLN A 75 -5.60 14.13 1.49
N TRP A 76 -6.20 13.00 1.17
CA TRP A 76 -6.88 12.76 -0.10
C TRP A 76 -8.36 12.50 0.14
N HIS A 77 -9.20 13.08 -0.71
CA HIS A 77 -10.63 12.81 -0.77
C HIS A 77 -10.93 12.12 -2.09
N VAL A 78 -11.34 10.88 -2.01
CA VAL A 78 -11.64 10.04 -3.16
C VAL A 78 -13.14 9.87 -3.28
N HIS A 79 -13.64 9.90 -4.51
CA HIS A 79 -15.02 9.64 -4.83
C HIS A 79 -15.07 8.42 -5.74
N VAL A 80 -15.67 7.34 -5.26
CA VAL A 80 -15.82 6.10 -6.02
C VAL A 80 -17.28 5.94 -6.41
N SER A 81 -17.55 5.77 -7.70
CA SER A 81 -18.88 5.47 -8.20
C SER A 81 -18.85 4.28 -9.16
N ASN A 82 -19.90 3.51 -9.19
CA ASN A 82 -20.05 2.40 -10.11
C ASN A 82 -21.22 2.63 -11.08
N PRO A 83 -21.33 1.85 -12.18
CA PRO A 83 -22.42 1.97 -13.16
C PRO A 83 -23.83 1.72 -12.59
N GLN A 84 -23.95 1.13 -11.40
CA GLN A 84 -25.20 0.89 -10.70
C GLN A 84 -25.68 2.09 -9.89
N GLY A 85 -24.88 3.18 -9.86
CA GLY A 85 -25.21 4.42 -9.17
C GLY A 85 -24.85 4.42 -7.68
N GLU A 86 -24.11 3.41 -7.20
CA GLU A 86 -23.54 3.44 -5.85
C GLU A 86 -22.39 4.44 -5.83
N SER A 87 -22.30 5.21 -4.76
CA SER A 87 -21.30 6.26 -4.60
C SER A 87 -20.77 6.24 -3.19
N LEU A 88 -19.45 6.05 -3.06
CA LEU A 88 -18.74 6.08 -1.79
C LEU A 88 -17.78 7.27 -1.78
N GLN A 89 -17.56 7.80 -0.60
CA GLN A 89 -16.52 8.79 -0.34
C GLN A 89 -15.47 8.14 0.55
N GLU A 90 -14.22 8.44 0.28
CA GLU A 90 -13.09 7.94 1.06
C GLU A 90 -12.20 9.12 1.45
N THR A 91 -11.71 9.11 2.66
CA THR A 91 -10.77 10.12 3.15
C THR A 91 -9.55 9.41 3.71
N ILE A 92 -8.42 9.63 3.05
CA ILE A 92 -7.12 9.07 3.44
C ILE A 92 -6.31 10.19 4.08
N THR A 93 -5.76 9.97 5.26
CA THR A 93 -4.98 10.97 6.00
C THR A 93 -3.66 10.37 6.48
N VAL A 94 -2.54 10.99 6.14
CA VAL A 94 -1.22 10.64 6.69
C VAL A 94 -1.09 11.25 8.07
N GLU A 95 -1.16 10.41 9.11
CA GLU A 95 -1.14 10.89 10.49
C GLU A 95 0.29 11.14 10.99
N ASP A 96 0.45 12.07 11.93
CA ASP A 96 1.70 12.24 12.69
C ASP A 96 1.77 11.19 13.80
N LYS A 97 1.66 9.94 13.40
CA LYS A 97 1.75 8.78 14.28
C LYS A 97 2.63 7.71 13.65
N ALA A 98 3.29 6.93 14.48
CA ALA A 98 4.06 5.78 14.07
C ALA A 98 3.66 4.56 14.90
N LYS A 99 3.75 3.38 14.29
CA LYS A 99 3.50 2.08 14.92
C LYS A 99 4.75 1.21 14.82
N LYS A 100 5.12 0.59 15.93
CA LYS A 100 6.12 -0.48 15.94
C LYS A 100 5.47 -1.78 15.50
N ILE A 101 5.91 -2.33 14.37
CA ILE A 101 5.44 -3.60 13.79
C ILE A 101 6.12 -4.78 14.51
N ALA A 102 5.48 -5.94 14.49
CA ALA A 102 6.00 -7.13 15.18
C ALA A 102 7.35 -7.62 14.64
N ASP A 103 7.63 -7.42 13.35
CA ASP A 103 8.92 -7.71 12.70
C ASP A 103 10.04 -6.72 13.07
N GLY A 104 9.71 -5.67 13.82
CA GLY A 104 10.67 -4.69 14.32
C GLY A 104 10.74 -3.38 13.55
N VAL A 105 10.11 -3.24 12.39
CA VAL A 105 10.02 -2.00 11.64
C VAL A 105 9.15 -0.97 12.37
N THR A 106 9.46 0.31 12.23
CA THR A 106 8.59 1.40 12.67
C THR A 106 7.93 2.00 11.43
N ALA A 107 6.59 1.90 11.36
CA ALA A 107 5.80 2.32 10.22
C ALA A 107 5.02 3.60 10.49
N ARG A 108 4.75 4.39 9.45
CA ARG A 108 3.84 5.52 9.42
C ARG A 108 2.40 5.00 9.47
N VAL A 109 1.55 5.65 10.26
CA VAL A 109 0.11 5.37 10.26
C VAL A 109 -0.56 6.26 9.22
N VAL A 110 -1.33 5.62 8.35
CA VAL A 110 -2.22 6.29 7.39
C VAL A 110 -3.65 5.89 7.74
N ARG A 111 -4.48 6.89 8.02
CA ARG A 111 -5.88 6.68 8.37
C ARG A 111 -6.74 6.74 7.14
N ASP A 112 -7.49 5.69 6.87
CA ASP A 112 -8.49 5.61 5.83
C ASP A 112 -9.89 5.50 6.44
N VAL A 113 -10.86 6.23 5.88
CA VAL A 113 -12.27 6.16 6.27
C VAL A 113 -13.16 6.19 5.04
N VAL A 114 -13.90 5.12 4.83
CA VAL A 114 -14.90 5.02 3.77
C VAL A 114 -16.28 5.41 4.31
N TYR A 115 -16.98 6.24 3.55
CA TYR A 115 -18.30 6.71 3.88
C TYR A 115 -19.33 6.28 2.81
N ASP A 116 -20.48 5.80 3.26
CA ASP A 116 -21.68 5.62 2.47
C ASP A 116 -22.76 6.58 2.94
N HIS A 117 -23.27 7.44 2.05
CA HIS A 117 -24.24 8.49 2.38
C HIS A 117 -23.84 9.33 3.62
N GLY A 118 -22.54 9.66 3.73
CA GLY A 118 -21.97 10.47 4.81
C GLY A 118 -21.82 9.75 6.16
N LYS A 119 -22.04 8.43 6.19
CA LYS A 119 -21.81 7.60 7.39
C LYS A 119 -20.59 6.71 7.18
N PRO A 120 -19.68 6.60 8.14
CA PRO A 120 -18.53 5.72 8.02
C PRO A 120 -19.01 4.26 7.98
N THR A 121 -18.53 3.54 6.98
CA THR A 121 -18.79 2.10 6.77
C THR A 121 -17.53 1.27 6.89
N GLU A 122 -16.35 1.90 6.76
CA GLU A 122 -15.07 1.27 7.01
C GLU A 122 -14.11 2.28 7.62
N THR A 123 -13.26 1.82 8.52
CA THR A 123 -12.17 2.62 9.09
C THR A 123 -10.95 1.76 9.22
N THR A 124 -9.81 2.24 8.69
CA THR A 124 -8.55 1.50 8.67
C THR A 124 -7.42 2.38 9.14
N ASP A 125 -6.50 1.82 9.91
CA ASP A 125 -5.17 2.36 10.15
C ASP A 125 -4.17 1.47 9.43
N ASP A 126 -3.68 1.94 8.28
CA ASP A 126 -2.66 1.28 7.47
C ASP A 126 -1.26 1.61 7.95
N TRP A 127 -0.30 0.72 7.74
CA TRP A 127 1.07 0.90 8.20
C TRP A 127 2.06 0.79 7.06
N TYR A 128 2.70 1.92 6.72
CA TYR A 128 3.69 2.02 5.64
C TYR A 128 5.05 2.47 6.16
N ALA A 129 6.12 1.99 5.53
CA ALA A 129 7.46 2.52 5.73
C ALA A 129 8.23 2.48 4.41
N GLN A 130 9.19 3.39 4.24
CA GLN A 130 10.04 3.43 3.07
C GLN A 130 11.40 2.82 3.40
N ASP A 131 11.88 1.91 2.54
CA ASP A 131 13.23 1.37 2.69
C ASP A 131 14.28 2.35 2.13
N LYS A 132 15.56 2.05 2.38
CA LYS A 132 16.70 2.88 1.91
C LYS A 132 16.85 2.91 0.39
N GLU A 133 16.28 1.95 -0.33
CA GLU A 133 16.22 1.89 -1.78
C GLU A 133 15.10 2.77 -2.35
N GLY A 134 14.17 3.24 -1.50
CA GLY A 134 13.04 4.09 -1.87
C GLY A 134 11.74 3.34 -2.15
N ASN A 135 11.69 2.02 -1.93
CA ASN A 135 10.42 1.28 -2.03
C ASN A 135 9.54 1.58 -0.81
N VAL A 136 8.25 1.78 -1.04
CA VAL A 136 7.25 1.88 0.03
C VAL A 136 6.70 0.49 0.31
N TRP A 137 6.82 0.07 1.56
CA TRP A 137 6.37 -1.23 2.03
C TRP A 137 5.08 -1.09 2.83
N TYR A 138 4.21 -2.09 2.67
CA TYR A 138 2.98 -2.26 3.45
C TYR A 138 3.18 -3.33 4.51
N PHE A 139 2.86 -2.99 5.76
CA PHE A 139 3.08 -3.84 6.92
C PHE A 139 1.80 -4.36 7.55
N GLY A 140 0.66 -4.09 6.92
CA GLY A 140 -0.66 -4.51 7.38
C GLY A 140 -1.51 -3.36 7.89
N GLU A 141 -2.62 -3.72 8.52
CA GLU A 141 -3.68 -2.80 8.87
C GLU A 141 -4.43 -3.20 10.15
N ASN A 142 -5.08 -2.20 10.75
CA ASN A 142 -6.12 -2.40 11.74
C ASN A 142 -7.43 -1.85 11.17
N THR A 143 -8.18 -2.70 10.50
CA THR A 143 -9.43 -2.35 9.83
C THR A 143 -10.66 -2.70 10.65
N ALA A 144 -11.76 -2.01 10.39
CA ALA A 144 -13.08 -2.35 10.86
C ALA A 144 -14.12 -1.98 9.79
N THR A 145 -14.85 -2.96 9.31
CA THR A 145 -15.91 -2.81 8.30
C THR A 145 -17.29 -3.00 8.93
N LEU A 146 -18.26 -2.14 8.60
CA LEU A 146 -19.60 -2.21 9.13
C LEU A 146 -20.44 -3.24 8.35
N GLU A 147 -20.68 -4.40 8.93
CA GLU A 147 -21.49 -5.46 8.35
C GLU A 147 -22.75 -5.74 9.20
N ASN A 148 -23.92 -5.64 8.59
CA ASN A 148 -25.21 -5.87 9.27
C ASN A 148 -25.36 -5.11 10.61
N GLY A 149 -24.84 -3.85 10.65
CA GLY A 149 -24.90 -2.99 11.83
C GLY A 149 -23.88 -3.33 12.93
N LYS A 150 -22.90 -4.18 12.64
CA LYS A 150 -21.79 -4.53 13.54
C LYS A 150 -20.46 -4.29 12.85
N TRP A 151 -19.48 -3.84 13.62
CA TRP A 151 -18.11 -3.67 13.16
C TRP A 151 -17.38 -5.02 13.18
N ASP A 152 -16.95 -5.48 12.00
CA ASP A 152 -16.09 -6.65 11.81
C ASP A 152 -14.64 -6.19 11.64
N ARG A 153 -13.70 -6.87 12.31
CA ARG A 153 -12.26 -6.59 12.29
C ARG A 153 -11.45 -7.76 11.74
N SER A 154 -12.09 -8.74 11.14
CA SER A 154 -11.45 -9.96 10.66
C SER A 154 -10.43 -9.72 9.53
N GLY A 155 -10.52 -8.58 8.81
CA GLY A 155 -9.56 -8.16 7.78
C GLY A 155 -8.22 -7.67 8.33
N SER A 156 -8.13 -7.35 9.64
CA SER A 156 -6.91 -6.81 10.22
C SER A 156 -5.77 -7.82 10.24
N PHE A 157 -4.56 -7.38 9.88
CA PHE A 157 -3.35 -8.18 10.00
C PHE A 157 -2.12 -7.30 10.28
N GLU A 158 -1.03 -7.92 10.73
CA GLU A 158 0.24 -7.25 11.02
C GLU A 158 1.39 -8.15 10.58
N ALA A 159 2.29 -7.65 9.77
CA ALA A 159 3.51 -8.35 9.35
C ALA A 159 4.32 -8.83 10.55
N GLY A 160 4.85 -10.06 10.47
CA GLY A 160 5.54 -10.71 11.58
C GLY A 160 4.61 -11.38 12.61
N ARG A 161 3.28 -11.38 12.40
CA ARG A 161 2.30 -12.08 13.23
C ARG A 161 1.54 -13.13 12.45
N ASN A 162 1.31 -14.31 13.06
CA ASN A 162 0.46 -15.38 12.51
C ASN A 162 0.81 -15.80 11.06
N GLY A 163 2.06 -15.62 10.65
CA GLY A 163 2.50 -15.92 9.29
C GLY A 163 2.16 -14.84 8.25
N ALA A 164 1.67 -13.69 8.68
CA ALA A 164 1.54 -12.52 7.80
C ALA A 164 2.92 -11.90 7.52
N ASP A 165 3.11 -11.41 6.31
CA ASP A 165 4.37 -10.83 5.84
C ASP A 165 4.13 -9.54 5.06
N ALA A 166 5.10 -8.62 5.13
CA ALA A 166 5.05 -7.35 4.43
C ALA A 166 5.32 -7.51 2.93
N GLY A 167 4.86 -6.56 2.14
CA GLY A 167 5.16 -6.47 0.72
C GLY A 167 5.30 -5.02 0.25
N ILE A 168 5.33 -4.81 -1.05
CA ILE A 168 5.59 -3.52 -1.68
C ILE A 168 4.28 -2.86 -2.09
N ALA A 169 3.97 -1.71 -1.51
CA ALA A 169 2.88 -0.86 -1.98
C ALA A 169 3.29 -0.04 -3.21
N MET A 170 4.55 0.45 -3.23
CA MET A 170 5.09 1.19 -4.38
C MET A 170 6.59 0.93 -4.52
N ALA A 171 6.99 0.47 -5.70
CA ALA A 171 8.42 0.30 -6.01
C ALA A 171 9.13 1.66 -6.13
N ALA A 172 10.41 1.70 -5.79
CA ALA A 172 11.25 2.90 -5.95
C ALA A 172 11.35 3.33 -7.42
N ASN A 173 11.40 2.36 -8.33
CA ASN A 173 11.52 2.57 -9.78
C ASN A 173 10.50 1.72 -10.52
N PRO A 174 9.22 2.10 -10.52
CA PRO A 174 8.18 1.36 -11.20
C PRO A 174 8.40 1.35 -12.71
N SER A 175 8.17 0.22 -13.35
CA SER A 175 8.31 0.05 -14.80
C SER A 175 7.23 -0.89 -15.35
N VAL A 176 6.95 -0.77 -16.65
CA VAL A 176 5.98 -1.65 -17.32
C VAL A 176 6.44 -3.10 -17.24
N GLY A 177 5.57 -3.96 -16.75
CA GLY A 177 5.85 -5.39 -16.57
C GLY A 177 6.51 -5.76 -15.24
N LEU A 178 6.85 -4.77 -14.40
CA LEU A 178 7.28 -5.04 -13.03
C LEU A 178 6.11 -5.63 -12.24
N THR A 179 6.38 -6.71 -11.52
CA THR A 179 5.41 -7.37 -10.62
C THR A 179 6.05 -7.56 -9.26
N TYR A 180 5.24 -7.46 -8.21
CA TYR A 180 5.66 -7.71 -6.84
C TYR A 180 4.43 -8.01 -5.99
N ARG A 181 4.66 -8.65 -4.85
CA ARG A 181 3.63 -8.91 -3.84
C ARG A 181 3.45 -7.66 -2.98
N GLU A 182 2.21 -7.22 -2.80
CA GLU A 182 1.86 -6.10 -1.92
C GLU A 182 1.78 -6.53 -0.46
N GLU A 183 1.21 -7.72 -0.21
CA GLU A 183 1.03 -8.28 1.12
C GLU A 183 0.95 -9.81 1.05
N TYR A 184 1.07 -10.46 2.19
CA TYR A 184 0.80 -11.89 2.30
C TYR A 184 0.27 -12.24 3.69
N TYR A 185 -0.93 -12.76 3.73
CA TYR A 185 -1.49 -13.38 4.93
C TYR A 185 -2.41 -14.52 4.50
N LYS A 186 -1.91 -15.76 4.60
CA LYS A 186 -2.56 -16.95 4.06
C LYS A 186 -4.03 -17.06 4.46
N GLY A 187 -4.92 -17.11 3.45
CA GLY A 187 -6.36 -17.22 3.63
C GLY A 187 -7.06 -15.91 3.98
N HIS A 188 -6.34 -14.79 4.04
CA HIS A 188 -6.86 -13.45 4.33
C HIS A 188 -6.47 -12.43 3.26
N ALA A 189 -5.17 -12.34 2.94
CA ALA A 189 -4.60 -11.44 1.94
C ALA A 189 -3.48 -12.17 1.17
N GLU A 190 -3.69 -12.44 -0.13
CA GLU A 190 -2.77 -13.20 -1.00
C GLU A 190 -2.71 -12.59 -2.41
#